data_67c338d61ffd144e20bb7c174ae2dae8
#
_entry.id   67c338d61ffd144e20bb7c174ae2dae8
#
_cell.length_a   1.000
_cell.length_b   1.000
_cell.length_c   1.000
_cell.angle_alpha   90.00
_cell.angle_beta   90.00
_cell.angle_gamma   90.00
#
_symmetry.space_group_name_H-M   'P 1'
#
loop_
_entity.id
_entity.type
_entity.pdbx_description
1 polymer ?
#
loop_
_entity_poly.entity_id
_entity_poly.type
_entity_poly.pdbx_seq_one_letter_code
_entity_poly.pdbx_strand_id
1 'polypeptide(L)'
;MAGFFTITPVGINVPATAAAWVDIDLSAYIPSGANGIVGLFNHADANAVGYGFRKKGGTDDRRARASGHVLAGVIVGCDANRFIQCNSNSSVTQTLYVFGYTKAPDVVIGTDGVPLTPSVGSWQTVDLSVQCPGAIGIILEVYNSATGFNTFGARMNGSGDNRTSGTYGHNTHDIVIGCDASQLIQLFRGATSIGFYIRGYITANAVFNQNADEYIPTVLDTWQEKTIPTGKIEIYKASGYGTPRFWLVGYALSDICFFEMEDASGWGDTNVGIRKKNDTLVGTNLTYYHPWFNSQILGAGGAPGGGHIARRLLRVAI
;
A
#
# COMPACT_ATOMS: atom_id res chain seq x y z
N MET A 1 9.73 -18.52 12.22
CA MET A 1 8.74 -18.69 11.11
C MET A 1 8.42 -17.30 10.58
N ALA A 2 8.26 -17.12 9.28
CA ALA A 2 8.01 -15.81 8.71
C ALA A 2 6.62 -15.28 9.13
N GLY A 3 6.51 -13.97 9.41
CA GLY A 3 5.25 -13.32 9.79
C GLY A 3 4.31 -13.02 8.61
N PHE A 4 4.87 -12.97 7.39
CA PHE A 4 4.15 -12.85 6.13
C PHE A 4 4.23 -14.14 5.34
N PHE A 5 3.14 -14.55 4.73
CA PHE A 5 3.05 -15.77 3.93
C PHE A 5 2.33 -15.49 2.63
N THR A 6 2.84 -16.02 1.54
CA THR A 6 2.19 -15.92 0.23
C THR A 6 1.23 -17.10 0.01
N ILE A 7 0.19 -16.84 -0.77
CA ILE A 7 -0.72 -17.86 -1.30
C ILE A 7 -0.86 -17.65 -2.81
N THR A 8 -1.35 -18.64 -3.52
CA THR A 8 -1.83 -18.40 -4.89
C THR A 8 -2.90 -17.32 -4.84
N PRO A 9 -2.79 -16.25 -5.61
CA PRO A 9 -3.76 -15.16 -5.57
C PRO A 9 -5.18 -15.64 -5.84
N VAL A 10 -6.09 -15.20 -5.00
CA VAL A 10 -7.52 -15.49 -5.14
C VAL A 10 -8.31 -14.20 -5.22
N GLY A 11 -9.18 -14.08 -6.22
CA GLY A 11 -10.10 -12.96 -6.36
C GLY A 11 -11.37 -13.19 -5.54
N ILE A 12 -11.67 -12.26 -4.65
CA ILE A 12 -12.85 -12.29 -3.79
C ILE A 12 -13.74 -11.12 -4.18
N ASN A 13 -15.00 -11.40 -4.43
CA ASN A 13 -15.98 -10.36 -4.75
C ASN A 13 -16.23 -9.47 -3.53
N VAL A 14 -16.04 -8.17 -3.72
CA VAL A 14 -16.44 -7.15 -2.76
C VAL A 14 -17.82 -6.66 -3.15
N PRO A 15 -18.86 -6.94 -2.37
CA PRO A 15 -20.22 -6.59 -2.72
C PRO A 15 -20.43 -5.08 -2.70
N ALA A 16 -21.35 -4.60 -3.52
CA ALA A 16 -21.91 -3.26 -3.41
C ALA A 16 -22.73 -3.19 -2.11
N THR A 17 -22.28 -2.40 -1.15
CA THR A 17 -22.85 -2.43 0.21
C THR A 17 -23.69 -1.21 0.55
N ALA A 18 -23.86 -0.28 -0.39
CA ALA A 18 -24.61 0.96 -0.15
C ALA A 18 -24.21 1.68 1.15
N ALA A 19 -22.91 1.75 1.41
CA ALA A 19 -22.26 2.38 2.58
C ALA A 19 -22.39 1.59 3.91
N ALA A 20 -22.83 0.33 3.92
CA ALA A 20 -22.77 -0.53 5.08
C ALA A 20 -21.41 -1.29 5.16
N TRP A 21 -20.99 -1.67 6.35
CA TRP A 21 -19.88 -2.60 6.53
C TRP A 21 -20.40 -4.03 6.49
N VAL A 22 -19.84 -4.84 5.59
CA VAL A 22 -20.26 -6.24 5.37
C VAL A 22 -19.08 -7.17 5.59
N ASP A 23 -19.33 -8.31 6.21
CA ASP A 23 -18.34 -9.33 6.48
C ASP A 23 -17.91 -10.04 5.19
N ILE A 24 -16.62 -10.26 5.03
CA ILE A 24 -16.02 -11.14 4.02
C ILE A 24 -15.36 -12.31 4.75
N ASP A 25 -15.83 -13.52 4.47
CA ASP A 25 -15.25 -14.76 4.98
C ASP A 25 -14.05 -15.18 4.13
N LEU A 26 -12.89 -15.26 4.77
CA LEU A 26 -11.63 -15.66 4.17
C LEU A 26 -11.19 -17.08 4.59
N SER A 27 -12.03 -17.79 5.30
CA SER A 27 -11.68 -19.08 5.94
C SER A 27 -11.33 -20.19 4.94
N ALA A 28 -11.83 -20.10 3.72
CA ALA A 28 -11.49 -21.01 2.63
C ALA A 28 -10.12 -20.72 1.98
N TYR A 29 -9.55 -19.52 2.20
CA TYR A 29 -8.40 -19.05 1.45
C TYR A 29 -7.14 -18.88 2.29
N ILE A 30 -7.29 -18.54 3.57
CA ILE A 30 -6.17 -18.38 4.50
C ILE A 30 -6.29 -19.36 5.67
N PRO A 31 -5.16 -19.88 6.19
CA PRO A 31 -5.21 -20.90 7.24
C PRO A 31 -5.65 -20.35 8.60
N SER A 32 -6.05 -21.23 9.48
CA SER A 32 -6.25 -20.91 10.90
C SER A 32 -4.99 -20.29 11.50
N GLY A 33 -5.18 -19.33 12.41
CA GLY A 33 -4.09 -18.57 13.04
C GLY A 33 -3.56 -17.41 12.20
N ALA A 34 -4.07 -17.16 10.99
CA ALA A 34 -3.87 -15.89 10.30
C ALA A 34 -4.52 -14.76 11.11
N ASN A 35 -3.83 -13.62 11.22
CA ASN A 35 -4.32 -12.43 11.93
C ASN A 35 -4.52 -11.21 11.00
N GLY A 36 -4.22 -11.36 9.72
CA GLY A 36 -4.45 -10.35 8.69
C GLY A 36 -4.17 -10.88 7.30
N ILE A 37 -4.52 -10.08 6.30
CA ILE A 37 -4.29 -10.35 4.89
C ILE A 37 -3.42 -9.28 4.25
N VAL A 38 -2.77 -9.69 3.15
CA VAL A 38 -2.10 -8.81 2.20
C VAL A 38 -2.78 -9.00 0.86
N GLY A 39 -3.28 -7.93 0.30
CA GLY A 39 -4.10 -7.99 -0.89
C GLY A 39 -3.99 -6.76 -1.78
N LEU A 40 -4.76 -6.81 -2.85
CA LEU A 40 -4.91 -5.75 -3.82
C LEU A 40 -6.39 -5.57 -4.14
N PHE A 41 -6.92 -4.40 -3.85
CA PHE A 41 -8.27 -4.05 -4.23
C PHE A 41 -8.29 -3.50 -5.64
N ASN A 42 -9.07 -4.15 -6.51
CA ASN A 42 -9.29 -3.72 -7.87
C ASN A 42 -10.66 -3.02 -7.97
N HIS A 43 -10.60 -1.73 -8.18
CA HIS A 43 -11.76 -0.90 -8.44
C HIS A 43 -12.06 -0.87 -9.94
N ALA A 44 -13.02 -1.68 -10.38
CA ALA A 44 -13.36 -1.86 -11.80
C ALA A 44 -14.39 -0.84 -12.33
N ASP A 45 -14.99 -0.02 -11.45
CA ASP A 45 -15.97 1.00 -11.86
C ASP A 45 -15.25 2.20 -12.49
N ALA A 46 -15.82 2.76 -13.55
CA ALA A 46 -15.34 4.00 -14.17
C ALA A 46 -15.60 5.24 -13.29
N ASN A 47 -16.54 5.14 -12.35
CA ASN A 47 -16.91 6.25 -11.48
C ASN A 47 -16.08 6.25 -10.20
N ALA A 48 -15.97 7.40 -9.57
CA ALA A 48 -15.37 7.49 -8.25
C ALA A 48 -16.30 6.91 -7.18
N VAL A 49 -15.80 5.92 -6.43
CA VAL A 49 -16.55 5.28 -5.34
C VAL A 49 -15.78 5.32 -4.03
N GLY A 50 -16.52 5.32 -2.93
CA GLY A 50 -15.95 5.11 -1.60
C GLY A 50 -15.77 3.62 -1.34
N TYR A 51 -14.63 3.24 -0.76
CA TYR A 51 -14.37 1.89 -0.29
C TYR A 51 -13.55 1.91 1.01
N GLY A 52 -13.63 0.85 1.76
CA GLY A 52 -12.83 0.67 2.97
C GLY A 52 -12.72 -0.79 3.36
N PHE A 53 -11.64 -1.09 4.06
CA PHE A 53 -11.42 -2.40 4.67
C PHE A 53 -11.02 -2.22 6.12
N ARG A 54 -11.58 -3.05 6.99
CA ARG A 54 -11.21 -3.11 8.40
C ARG A 54 -11.28 -4.52 8.95
N LYS A 55 -10.65 -4.74 10.08
CA LYS A 55 -10.79 -5.98 10.84
C LYS A 55 -12.25 -6.09 11.32
N LYS A 56 -12.82 -7.28 11.26
CA LYS A 56 -14.16 -7.52 11.84
C LYS A 56 -14.16 -7.19 13.33
N GLY A 57 -15.19 -6.42 13.72
CA GLY A 57 -15.33 -5.88 15.08
C GLY A 57 -14.59 -4.57 15.32
N GLY A 58 -13.87 -4.03 14.32
CA GLY A 58 -13.30 -2.69 14.40
C GLY A 58 -14.37 -1.60 14.26
N THR A 59 -14.05 -0.43 14.82
CA THR A 59 -14.92 0.77 14.79
C THR A 59 -14.44 1.79 13.74
N ASP A 60 -13.28 1.54 13.13
CA ASP A 60 -12.68 2.41 12.12
C ASP A 60 -13.62 2.58 10.92
N ASP A 61 -14.01 3.81 10.63
CA ASP A 61 -14.94 4.13 9.53
C ASP A 61 -14.24 4.91 8.40
N ARG A 62 -12.90 4.89 8.33
CA ARG A 62 -12.17 5.53 7.24
C ARG A 62 -12.45 4.81 5.93
N ARG A 63 -12.75 5.59 4.93
CA ARG A 63 -13.03 5.13 3.58
C ARG A 63 -12.21 5.92 2.60
N ALA A 64 -11.55 5.22 1.69
CA ALA A 64 -10.90 5.82 0.55
C ALA A 64 -11.93 6.14 -0.53
N ARG A 65 -11.64 7.14 -1.33
CA ARG A 65 -12.36 7.40 -2.57
C ARG A 65 -11.45 7.02 -3.73
N ALA A 66 -11.77 5.92 -4.41
CA ALA A 66 -11.09 5.55 -5.64
C ALA A 66 -11.74 6.29 -6.82
N SER A 67 -10.93 6.86 -7.68
CA SER A 67 -11.34 7.18 -9.05
C SER A 67 -11.32 5.91 -9.90
N GLY A 68 -11.98 5.91 -11.06
CA GLY A 68 -12.14 4.70 -11.88
C GLY A 68 -10.86 3.93 -12.15
N HIS A 69 -10.99 2.59 -12.20
CA HIS A 69 -9.92 1.65 -12.56
C HIS A 69 -8.66 1.71 -11.68
N VAL A 70 -8.81 1.90 -10.37
CA VAL A 70 -7.68 1.96 -9.41
C VAL A 70 -7.39 0.60 -8.80
N LEU A 71 -6.10 0.30 -8.66
CA LEU A 71 -5.60 -0.79 -7.86
C LEU A 71 -5.01 -0.22 -6.55
N ALA A 72 -5.54 -0.63 -5.40
CA ALA A 72 -5.06 -0.21 -4.10
C ALA A 72 -4.48 -1.39 -3.31
N GLY A 73 -3.28 -1.23 -2.75
CA GLY A 73 -2.73 -2.19 -1.79
C GLY A 73 -3.56 -2.20 -0.50
N VAL A 74 -3.75 -3.38 0.08
CA VAL A 74 -4.53 -3.56 1.31
C VAL A 74 -3.75 -4.45 2.27
N ILE A 75 -3.50 -3.93 3.48
CA ILE A 75 -3.09 -4.74 4.62
C ILE A 75 -4.12 -4.53 5.73
N VAL A 76 -4.89 -5.55 6.04
CA VAL A 76 -5.96 -5.44 7.03
C VAL A 76 -6.00 -6.66 7.95
N GLY A 77 -6.25 -6.43 9.23
CA GLY A 77 -6.46 -7.49 10.20
C GLY A 77 -7.72 -8.29 9.93
N CYS A 78 -7.69 -9.58 10.23
CA CYS A 78 -8.87 -10.41 10.32
C CYS A 78 -9.12 -10.86 11.78
N ASP A 79 -10.33 -11.26 12.07
CA ASP A 79 -10.67 -11.85 13.37
C ASP A 79 -10.18 -13.32 13.47
N ALA A 80 -10.39 -13.97 14.61
CA ALA A 80 -9.99 -15.36 14.82
C ALA A 80 -10.68 -16.35 13.87
N ASN A 81 -11.83 -15.99 13.32
CA ASN A 81 -12.57 -16.76 12.33
C ASN A 81 -12.18 -16.40 10.89
N ARG A 82 -11.20 -15.50 10.73
CA ARG A 82 -10.68 -15.03 9.44
C ARG A 82 -11.67 -14.16 8.66
N PHE A 83 -12.48 -13.38 9.33
CA PHE A 83 -13.34 -12.38 8.72
C PHE A 83 -12.69 -11.01 8.72
N ILE A 84 -12.84 -10.31 7.62
CA ILE A 84 -12.64 -8.87 7.52
C ILE A 84 -13.98 -8.20 7.23
N GLN A 85 -14.04 -6.89 7.33
CA GLN A 85 -15.19 -6.12 6.86
C GLN A 85 -14.78 -5.24 5.69
N CYS A 86 -15.66 -5.15 4.70
CA CYS A 86 -15.54 -4.21 3.61
C CYS A 86 -16.74 -3.25 3.59
N ASN A 87 -16.50 -2.09 3.03
CA ASN A 87 -17.52 -1.12 2.68
C ASN A 87 -17.26 -0.66 1.25
N SER A 88 -18.27 -0.68 0.38
CA SER A 88 -18.16 -0.17 -0.97
C SER A 88 -19.49 0.41 -1.42
N ASN A 89 -19.50 1.65 -1.87
CA ASN A 89 -20.67 2.27 -2.45
C ASN A 89 -20.71 2.17 -4.00
N SER A 90 -19.88 1.30 -4.58
CA SER A 90 -19.90 1.00 -6.00
C SER A 90 -21.23 0.36 -6.42
N SER A 91 -21.70 0.67 -7.61
CA SER A 91 -22.84 0.00 -8.26
C SER A 91 -22.44 -1.31 -8.95
N VAL A 92 -21.15 -1.57 -9.12
CA VAL A 92 -20.60 -2.78 -9.73
C VAL A 92 -19.77 -3.57 -8.71
N THR A 93 -19.71 -4.88 -8.91
CA THR A 93 -18.87 -5.75 -8.10
C THR A 93 -17.41 -5.39 -8.26
N GLN A 94 -16.74 -5.23 -7.14
CA GLN A 94 -15.29 -5.00 -7.05
C GLN A 94 -14.59 -6.31 -6.71
N THR A 95 -13.27 -6.36 -6.88
CA THR A 95 -12.50 -7.56 -6.56
C THR A 95 -11.38 -7.23 -5.58
N LEU A 96 -11.33 -7.94 -4.48
CA LEU A 96 -10.17 -7.99 -3.58
C LEU A 96 -9.33 -9.22 -3.94
N TYR A 97 -8.16 -9.02 -4.50
CA TYR A 97 -7.19 -10.09 -4.70
C TYR A 97 -6.39 -10.28 -3.40
N VAL A 98 -6.55 -11.43 -2.75
CA VAL A 98 -5.73 -11.83 -1.62
C VAL A 98 -4.58 -12.67 -2.13
N PHE A 99 -3.35 -12.27 -1.84
CA PHE A 99 -2.15 -12.96 -2.25
C PHE A 99 -1.21 -13.32 -1.10
N GLY A 100 -1.61 -12.96 0.11
CA GLY A 100 -0.86 -13.31 1.32
C GLY A 100 -1.66 -13.11 2.59
N TYR A 101 -1.11 -13.60 3.67
CA TYR A 101 -1.64 -13.42 5.02
C TYR A 101 -0.52 -13.20 6.03
N THR A 102 -0.88 -12.69 7.19
CA THR A 102 0.05 -12.44 8.29
C THR A 102 -0.24 -13.36 9.47
N LYS A 103 0.78 -13.60 10.29
CA LYS A 103 0.65 -14.34 11.58
C LYS A 103 1.41 -13.68 12.71
N ALA A 104 0.81 -13.73 13.89
CA ALA A 104 1.51 -13.45 15.13
C ALA A 104 2.53 -14.59 15.45
N PRO A 105 3.58 -14.31 16.25
CA PRO A 105 3.89 -13.00 16.83
C PRO A 105 4.66 -12.05 15.91
N ASP A 106 5.16 -12.52 14.77
CA ASP A 106 6.08 -11.76 13.91
C ASP A 106 5.43 -10.53 13.26
N VAL A 107 4.11 -10.61 13.01
CA VAL A 107 3.30 -9.47 12.56
C VAL A 107 2.11 -9.31 13.49
N VAL A 108 1.97 -8.14 14.06
CA VAL A 108 0.86 -7.77 14.92
C VAL A 108 -0.04 -6.79 14.17
N ILE A 109 -1.30 -7.13 13.99
CA ILE A 109 -2.29 -6.25 13.34
C ILE A 109 -3.33 -5.80 14.38
N GLY A 110 -3.49 -4.49 14.51
CA GLY A 110 -4.48 -3.88 15.40
C GLY A 110 -5.94 -4.13 14.94
N THR A 111 -6.87 -3.88 15.82
CA THR A 111 -8.30 -3.89 15.47
C THR A 111 -8.68 -2.60 14.76
N ASP A 112 -8.28 -1.48 15.32
CA ASP A 112 -8.45 -0.14 14.77
C ASP A 112 -7.09 0.54 14.57
N GLY A 113 -7.03 1.52 13.67
CA GLY A 113 -5.81 2.28 13.44
C GLY A 113 -5.54 3.26 14.57
N VAL A 114 -4.34 3.25 15.15
CA VAL A 114 -3.92 4.21 16.18
C VAL A 114 -3.45 5.50 15.51
N PRO A 115 -4.08 6.66 15.76
CA PRO A 115 -3.74 7.90 15.07
C PRO A 115 -2.39 8.47 15.53
N LEU A 116 -1.65 9.00 14.56
CA LEU A 116 -0.43 9.78 14.78
C LEU A 116 -0.61 11.18 14.19
N THR A 117 -0.22 12.20 14.94
CA THR A 117 -0.42 13.60 14.55
C THR A 117 0.89 14.41 14.58
N PRO A 118 1.86 14.10 13.70
CA PRO A 118 3.09 14.91 13.62
C PRO A 118 2.77 16.34 13.18
N SER A 119 3.66 17.28 13.50
CA SER A 119 3.56 18.66 13.05
C SER A 119 3.61 18.77 11.53
N VAL A 120 2.93 19.79 10.98
CA VAL A 120 2.87 20.03 9.53
C VAL A 120 4.14 20.70 9.01
N GLY A 121 4.56 20.37 7.80
CA GLY A 121 5.57 21.10 7.02
C GLY A 121 7.01 20.69 7.24
N SER A 122 7.29 19.73 8.11
CA SER A 122 8.65 19.21 8.33
C SER A 122 8.66 17.73 8.73
N TRP A 123 9.78 17.08 8.52
CA TRP A 123 10.01 15.73 9.02
C TRP A 123 10.06 15.73 10.56
N GLN A 124 9.22 14.91 11.16
CA GLN A 124 9.12 14.75 12.61
C GLN A 124 9.49 13.35 13.02
N THR A 125 10.36 13.22 14.02
CA THR A 125 10.62 11.93 14.67
C THR A 125 9.44 11.58 15.56
N VAL A 126 8.93 10.36 15.42
CA VAL A 126 7.82 9.81 16.20
C VAL A 126 8.30 8.56 16.92
N ASP A 127 8.12 8.56 18.22
CA ASP A 127 8.42 7.42 19.11
C ASP A 127 7.20 6.50 19.17
N LEU A 128 7.40 5.25 18.77
CA LEU A 128 6.39 4.21 18.74
C LEU A 128 6.65 3.08 19.74
N SER A 129 7.62 3.24 20.64
CA SER A 129 8.04 2.19 21.58
C SER A 129 6.90 1.68 22.47
N VAL A 130 5.92 2.52 22.79
CA VAL A 130 4.73 2.16 23.56
C VAL A 130 3.69 1.46 22.71
N GLN A 131 3.41 1.96 21.50
CA GLN A 131 2.37 1.43 20.61
C GLN A 131 2.83 0.18 19.85
N CYS A 132 4.13 0.06 19.57
CA CYS A 132 4.72 -0.99 18.75
C CYS A 132 5.96 -1.60 19.43
N PRO A 133 5.83 -2.19 20.64
CA PRO A 133 6.97 -2.68 21.38
C PRO A 133 7.72 -3.79 20.62
N GLY A 134 9.05 -3.63 20.51
CA GLY A 134 9.90 -4.58 19.80
C GLY A 134 9.75 -4.57 18.27
N ALA A 135 9.11 -3.55 17.71
CA ALA A 135 8.97 -3.44 16.28
C ALA A 135 10.31 -3.21 15.57
N ILE A 136 10.46 -3.84 14.41
CA ILE A 136 11.51 -3.58 13.42
C ILE A 136 10.92 -2.88 12.17
N GLY A 137 9.60 -2.92 12.04
CA GLY A 137 8.86 -2.24 10.96
C GLY A 137 7.43 -1.92 11.36
N ILE A 138 6.87 -0.92 10.72
CA ILE A 138 5.55 -0.37 11.01
C ILE A 138 4.67 -0.47 9.77
N ILE A 139 3.42 -0.90 9.98
CA ILE A 139 2.37 -0.90 8.97
C ILE A 139 1.50 0.32 9.24
N LEU A 140 1.50 1.27 8.32
CA LEU A 140 0.77 2.52 8.43
C LEU A 140 -0.31 2.62 7.35
N GLU A 141 -1.44 3.17 7.71
CA GLU A 141 -2.38 3.76 6.76
C GLU A 141 -2.20 5.28 6.78
N VAL A 142 -2.10 5.86 5.60
CA VAL A 142 -2.14 7.31 5.41
C VAL A 142 -3.48 7.68 4.80
N TYR A 143 -4.18 8.64 5.37
CA TYR A 143 -5.48 9.12 4.91
C TYR A 143 -5.46 10.63 4.70
N ASN A 144 -5.92 11.07 3.53
CA ASN A 144 -6.17 12.48 3.26
C ASN A 144 -7.66 12.78 3.39
N SER A 145 -8.06 13.50 4.43
CA SER A 145 -9.46 13.86 4.68
C SER A 145 -9.95 15.09 3.89
N ALA A 146 -9.06 15.85 3.25
CA ALA A 146 -9.44 16.99 2.41
C ALA A 146 -9.97 16.52 1.05
N THR A 147 -10.49 17.44 0.24
CA THR A 147 -10.87 17.21 -1.15
C THR A 147 -9.71 17.43 -2.13
N GLY A 148 -8.66 18.13 -1.71
CA GLY A 148 -7.51 18.48 -2.53
C GLY A 148 -6.34 17.53 -2.40
N PHE A 149 -5.32 17.75 -3.24
CA PHE A 149 -4.05 17.06 -3.19
C PHE A 149 -3.20 17.54 -2.02
N ASN A 150 -2.62 16.61 -1.25
CA ASN A 150 -1.72 16.89 -0.16
C ASN A 150 -0.55 15.91 -0.14
N THR A 151 0.58 16.33 0.39
CA THR A 151 1.79 15.52 0.46
C THR A 151 1.97 14.87 1.82
N PHE A 152 2.60 13.71 1.83
CA PHE A 152 3.03 13.01 3.03
C PHE A 152 4.36 12.31 2.79
N GLY A 153 5.03 11.92 3.86
CA GLY A 153 6.22 11.10 3.81
C GLY A 153 6.32 10.23 5.04
N ALA A 154 6.95 9.07 4.90
CA ALA A 154 7.30 8.23 6.02
C ALA A 154 8.62 7.52 5.71
N ARG A 155 9.53 7.47 6.66
CA ARG A 155 10.84 6.84 6.51
C ARG A 155 11.36 6.34 7.86
N MET A 156 12.34 5.44 7.79
CA MET A 156 13.08 5.01 8.98
C MET A 156 13.79 6.21 9.60
N ASN A 157 13.88 6.25 10.93
CA ASN A 157 14.65 7.28 11.62
C ASN A 157 16.12 7.23 11.20
N GLY A 158 16.73 8.40 10.99
CA GLY A 158 18.11 8.53 10.49
C GLY A 158 18.28 8.29 8.98
N SER A 159 17.19 8.05 8.22
CA SER A 159 17.27 8.00 6.78
C SER A 159 17.53 9.38 6.17
N GLY A 160 18.39 9.43 5.15
CA GLY A 160 18.62 10.61 4.30
C GLY A 160 17.58 10.79 3.20
N ASP A 161 16.63 9.87 3.11
CA ASP A 161 15.59 9.88 2.08
C ASP A 161 14.56 10.99 2.32
N ASN A 162 14.46 11.94 1.39
CA ASN A 162 13.55 13.08 1.51
C ASN A 162 12.31 12.96 0.59
N ARG A 163 12.04 11.77 0.06
CA ARG A 163 10.88 11.56 -0.82
C ARG A 163 9.58 11.78 -0.06
N THR A 164 8.70 12.54 -0.66
CA THR A 164 7.32 12.71 -0.21
C THR A 164 6.37 12.17 -1.27
N SER A 165 5.33 11.52 -0.84
CA SER A 165 4.25 11.05 -1.70
C SER A 165 3.13 12.06 -1.71
N GLY A 166 2.38 12.10 -2.82
CA GLY A 166 1.14 12.86 -2.88
C GLY A 166 -0.08 11.97 -2.77
N THR A 167 -1.12 12.48 -2.17
CA THR A 167 -2.42 11.80 -2.11
C THR A 167 -3.54 12.79 -2.38
N TYR A 168 -4.49 12.37 -3.20
CA TYR A 168 -5.69 13.17 -3.44
C TYR A 168 -6.67 13.04 -2.28
N GLY A 169 -7.67 13.93 -2.31
CA GLY A 169 -8.69 13.99 -1.29
C GLY A 169 -9.47 12.68 -1.11
N HIS A 170 -9.72 12.36 0.13
CA HIS A 170 -10.44 11.15 0.55
C HIS A 170 -9.78 9.84 0.08
N ASN A 171 -8.46 9.83 -0.09
CA ASN A 171 -7.73 8.63 -0.47
C ASN A 171 -6.91 8.06 0.70
N THR A 172 -6.70 6.75 0.69
CA THR A 172 -5.87 6.03 1.65
C THR A 172 -4.72 5.32 0.96
N HIS A 173 -3.61 5.15 1.69
CA HIS A 173 -2.46 4.38 1.26
C HIS A 173 -1.97 3.53 2.43
N ASP A 174 -1.87 2.22 2.22
CA ASP A 174 -1.17 1.34 3.15
C ASP A 174 0.31 1.33 2.79
N ILE A 175 1.16 1.61 3.76
CA ILE A 175 2.61 1.65 3.62
C ILE A 175 3.28 0.83 4.71
N VAL A 176 4.44 0.27 4.39
CA VAL A 176 5.29 -0.44 5.35
C VAL A 176 6.67 0.19 5.33
N ILE A 177 7.16 0.55 6.50
CA ILE A 177 8.49 1.16 6.66
C ILE A 177 9.23 0.51 7.81
N GLY A 178 10.58 0.57 7.79
CA GLY A 178 11.39 0.21 8.94
C GLY A 178 11.32 1.25 10.05
N CYS A 179 11.59 0.81 11.28
CA CYS A 179 11.93 1.68 12.39
C CYS A 179 13.33 1.32 12.92
N ASP A 180 13.94 2.22 13.67
CA ASP A 180 15.22 1.93 14.31
C ASP A 180 15.06 1.05 15.57
N ALA A 181 16.16 0.71 16.22
CA ALA A 181 16.16 -0.13 17.42
C ALA A 181 15.38 0.47 18.60
N SER A 182 15.13 1.76 18.59
CA SER A 182 14.30 2.47 19.58
C SER A 182 12.85 2.63 19.15
N GLN A 183 12.44 1.97 18.06
CA GLN A 183 11.12 2.05 17.42
C GLN A 183 10.77 3.48 16.96
N LEU A 184 11.79 4.26 16.58
CA LEU A 184 11.59 5.59 16.02
C LEU A 184 11.42 5.53 14.50
N ILE A 185 10.50 6.33 14.00
CA ILE A 185 10.28 6.61 12.57
C ILE A 185 10.29 8.11 12.33
N GLN A 186 10.35 8.53 11.08
CA GLN A 186 10.12 9.92 10.71
C GLN A 186 8.93 10.03 9.77
N LEU A 187 8.05 11.00 10.08
CA LEU A 187 6.87 11.30 9.28
C LEU A 187 6.91 12.75 8.78
N PHE A 188 6.52 12.95 7.54
CA PHE A 188 6.27 14.28 6.97
C PHE A 188 4.78 14.44 6.71
N ARG A 189 4.19 15.48 7.26
CA ARG A 189 2.78 15.82 7.12
C ARG A 189 2.66 17.13 6.37
N GLY A 190 2.26 17.09 5.10
CA GLY A 190 2.19 18.29 4.26
C GLY A 190 0.99 19.20 4.57
N ALA A 191 -0.07 18.65 5.17
CA ALA A 191 -1.28 19.39 5.55
C ALA A 191 -1.96 18.77 6.77
N THR A 192 -2.78 19.53 7.50
CA THR A 192 -3.54 19.05 8.65
C THR A 192 -4.56 17.96 8.30
N SER A 193 -4.98 17.88 7.05
CA SER A 193 -5.89 16.84 6.53
C SER A 193 -5.22 15.48 6.34
N ILE A 194 -3.89 15.39 6.36
CA ILE A 194 -3.18 14.13 6.32
C ILE A 194 -3.19 13.52 7.72
N GLY A 195 -3.73 12.34 7.86
CA GLY A 195 -3.66 11.51 9.06
C GLY A 195 -2.77 10.28 8.80
N PHE A 196 -2.01 9.90 9.81
CA PHE A 196 -1.29 8.63 9.84
C PHE A 196 -1.90 7.74 10.90
N TYR A 197 -2.07 6.46 10.61
CA TYR A 197 -2.68 5.50 11.52
C TYR A 197 -1.85 4.23 11.55
N ILE A 198 -1.41 3.80 12.73
CA ILE A 198 -0.75 2.51 12.90
C ILE A 198 -1.81 1.43 12.72
N ARG A 199 -1.67 0.60 11.70
CA ARG A 199 -2.49 -0.60 11.48
C ARG A 199 -1.90 -1.82 12.15
N GLY A 200 -0.58 -1.83 12.29
CA GLY A 200 0.15 -2.93 12.90
C GLY A 200 1.65 -2.69 12.87
N TYR A 201 2.39 -3.70 13.28
CA TYR A 201 3.85 -3.67 13.29
C TYR A 201 4.45 -5.06 13.10
N ILE A 202 5.71 -5.08 12.74
CA ILE A 202 6.51 -6.26 12.42
C ILE A 202 7.61 -6.38 13.46
N THR A 203 7.75 -7.54 14.11
CA THR A 203 8.74 -7.77 15.17
C THR A 203 9.90 -8.64 14.73
N ALA A 204 9.72 -9.44 13.66
CA ALA A 204 10.75 -10.36 13.20
C ALA A 204 10.56 -10.74 11.71
N ASN A 205 11.57 -11.43 11.17
CA ASN A 205 11.53 -12.04 9.82
C ASN A 205 11.29 -11.06 8.68
N ALA A 206 11.72 -9.82 8.85
CA ALA A 206 11.79 -8.81 7.80
C ALA A 206 13.11 -8.03 7.91
N VAL A 207 13.51 -7.45 6.81
CA VAL A 207 14.67 -6.56 6.71
C VAL A 207 14.20 -5.24 6.11
N PHE A 208 14.62 -4.14 6.68
CA PHE A 208 14.30 -2.80 6.21
C PHE A 208 15.57 -2.04 5.86
N ASN A 209 15.53 -1.38 4.71
CA ASN A 209 16.63 -0.53 4.27
C ASN A 209 16.47 0.86 4.91
N GLN A 210 17.52 1.35 5.53
CA GLN A 210 17.50 2.71 6.09
C GLN A 210 17.29 3.77 5.01
N ASN A 211 17.93 3.57 3.84
CA ASN A 211 17.62 4.28 2.60
C ASN A 211 17.16 3.23 1.59
N ALA A 212 16.10 3.53 0.87
CA ALA A 212 15.55 2.56 -0.08
C ALA A 212 16.46 2.39 -1.30
N ASP A 213 16.58 1.16 -1.79
CA ASP A 213 17.31 0.85 -3.02
C ASP A 213 16.49 1.21 -4.25
N GLU A 214 17.08 1.96 -5.17
CA GLU A 214 16.41 2.44 -6.37
C GLU A 214 16.58 1.49 -7.55
N TYR A 215 15.47 1.23 -8.25
CA TYR A 215 15.42 0.44 -9.47
C TYR A 215 14.69 1.22 -10.57
N ILE A 216 15.37 1.42 -11.71
CA ILE A 216 14.84 2.21 -12.83
C ILE A 216 14.73 1.32 -14.07
N PRO A 217 13.54 1.22 -14.72
CA PRO A 217 13.43 0.59 -16.02
C PRO A 217 14.07 1.48 -17.10
N THR A 218 14.99 0.92 -17.87
CA THR A 218 15.77 1.62 -18.90
C THR A 218 15.29 1.34 -20.31
N VAL A 219 14.53 0.26 -20.53
CA VAL A 219 13.99 -0.14 -21.83
C VAL A 219 12.47 -0.02 -21.80
N LEU A 220 11.90 0.52 -22.87
CA LEU A 220 10.46 0.70 -23.01
C LEU A 220 9.78 -0.59 -23.46
N ASP A 221 8.52 -0.76 -23.05
CA ASP A 221 7.64 -1.85 -23.48
C ASP A 221 8.20 -3.26 -23.26
N THR A 222 9.14 -3.38 -22.32
CA THR A 222 9.84 -4.63 -22.03
C THR A 222 9.97 -4.86 -20.54
N TRP A 223 9.66 -6.06 -20.07
CA TRP A 223 9.94 -6.48 -18.71
C TRP A 223 11.45 -6.67 -18.52
N GLN A 224 12.00 -5.95 -17.56
CA GLN A 224 13.44 -5.94 -17.27
C GLN A 224 13.72 -6.61 -15.94
N GLU A 225 14.54 -7.64 -15.96
CA GLU A 225 14.98 -8.32 -14.75
C GLU A 225 15.83 -7.39 -13.87
N LYS A 226 15.57 -7.41 -12.57
CA LYS A 226 16.37 -6.79 -11.53
C LYS A 226 16.60 -7.80 -10.42
N THR A 227 17.83 -7.85 -9.91
CA THR A 227 18.17 -8.66 -8.75
C THR A 227 17.90 -7.84 -7.49
N ILE A 228 17.22 -8.45 -6.55
CA ILE A 228 17.00 -7.92 -5.18
C ILE A 228 17.56 -8.93 -4.17
N PRO A 229 17.74 -8.57 -2.90
CA PRO A 229 18.35 -9.47 -1.92
C PRO A 229 17.67 -10.82 -1.79
N THR A 230 16.36 -10.89 -2.05
CA THR A 230 15.55 -12.09 -1.91
C THR A 230 15.31 -12.82 -3.23
N GLY A 231 15.83 -12.37 -4.37
CA GLY A 231 15.66 -13.04 -5.66
C GLY A 231 15.64 -12.10 -6.85
N LYS A 232 14.74 -12.37 -7.79
CA LYS A 232 14.64 -11.60 -9.04
C LYS A 232 13.23 -11.13 -9.30
N ILE A 233 13.12 -9.84 -9.60
CA ILE A 233 11.90 -9.20 -10.05
C ILE A 233 12.02 -8.79 -11.50
N GLU A 234 10.91 -8.48 -12.11
CA GLU A 234 10.84 -7.80 -13.39
C GLU A 234 10.08 -6.49 -13.22
N ILE A 235 10.65 -5.42 -13.75
CA ILE A 235 10.03 -4.08 -13.79
C ILE A 235 9.73 -3.69 -15.24
N TYR A 236 8.66 -2.93 -15.42
CA TYR A 236 8.16 -2.54 -16.74
C TYR A 236 7.82 -1.06 -16.79
N LYS A 237 7.99 -0.48 -17.98
CA LYS A 237 7.58 0.86 -18.33
C LYS A 237 7.08 0.89 -19.77
N ALA A 238 5.88 1.42 -20.00
CA ALA A 238 5.37 1.66 -21.34
C ALA A 238 6.03 2.86 -22.03
N SER A 239 6.00 2.85 -23.37
CA SER A 239 6.45 3.97 -24.19
C SER A 239 5.56 5.21 -24.00
N GLY A 240 6.16 6.39 -24.15
CA GLY A 240 5.44 7.67 -24.16
C GLY A 240 5.36 8.42 -22.83
N TYR A 241 5.92 7.87 -21.75
CA TYR A 241 5.83 8.45 -20.42
C TYR A 241 7.19 8.61 -19.73
N GLY A 242 7.24 9.40 -18.67
CA GLY A 242 8.43 9.69 -17.87
C GLY A 242 9.22 8.46 -17.42
N THR A 243 10.17 8.60 -16.53
CA THR A 243 10.96 7.49 -16.00
C THR A 243 10.45 7.11 -14.63
N PRO A 244 9.62 6.06 -14.50
CA PRO A 244 9.19 5.59 -13.20
C PRO A 244 10.40 5.05 -12.44
N ARG A 245 10.34 5.18 -11.12
CA ARG A 245 11.35 4.67 -10.21
C ARG A 245 10.68 3.79 -9.18
N PHE A 246 11.34 2.70 -8.86
CA PHE A 246 10.91 1.77 -7.83
C PHE A 246 11.95 1.78 -6.72
N TRP A 247 11.52 1.91 -5.47
CA TRP A 247 12.40 1.85 -4.31
C TRP A 247 12.00 0.70 -3.42
N LEU A 248 12.95 -0.21 -3.19
CA LEU A 248 12.81 -1.28 -2.21
C LEU A 248 13.07 -0.70 -0.82
N VAL A 249 12.04 -0.54 -0.03
CA VAL A 249 12.16 -0.06 1.37
C VAL A 249 12.42 -1.19 2.35
N GLY A 250 12.15 -2.43 1.97
CA GLY A 250 12.39 -3.60 2.79
C GLY A 250 11.74 -4.86 2.20
N TYR A 251 11.92 -5.97 2.87
CA TYR A 251 11.34 -7.25 2.49
C TYR A 251 11.13 -8.16 3.69
N ALA A 252 10.11 -8.99 3.63
CA ALA A 252 9.94 -10.12 4.52
C ALA A 252 10.77 -11.31 4.03
N LEU A 253 11.30 -12.10 4.94
CA LEU A 253 12.11 -13.29 4.60
C LEU A 253 11.28 -14.41 3.93
N SER A 254 10.01 -14.19 3.70
CA SER A 254 9.03 -15.10 3.11
C SER A 254 8.38 -14.56 1.83
N ASP A 255 9.14 -13.97 0.94
CA ASP A 255 8.67 -13.65 -0.41
C ASP A 255 7.81 -12.38 -0.61
N ILE A 256 7.69 -11.48 0.36
CA ILE A 256 6.98 -10.21 0.19
C ILE A 256 7.97 -9.06 0.28
N CYS A 257 8.02 -8.24 -0.75
CA CYS A 257 8.82 -7.02 -0.77
C CYS A 257 7.94 -5.78 -0.61
N PHE A 258 8.49 -4.78 0.03
CA PHE A 258 7.84 -3.49 0.26
C PHE A 258 8.48 -2.46 -0.67
N PHE A 259 7.73 -2.02 -1.66
CA PHE A 259 8.20 -1.05 -2.64
C PHE A 259 7.44 0.27 -2.53
N GLU A 260 8.15 1.34 -2.81
CA GLU A 260 7.58 2.61 -3.21
C GLU A 260 7.77 2.79 -4.70
N MET A 261 6.85 3.47 -5.36
CA MET A 261 6.97 3.80 -6.78
C MET A 261 6.77 5.29 -6.97
N GLU A 262 7.66 5.91 -7.73
CA GLU A 262 7.50 7.28 -8.24
C GLU A 262 7.20 7.23 -9.72
N ASP A 263 6.20 7.98 -10.13
CA ASP A 263 6.02 8.33 -11.52
C ASP A 263 6.58 9.74 -11.76
N ALA A 264 7.67 9.83 -12.51
CA ALA A 264 8.32 11.10 -12.82
C ALA A 264 7.63 11.87 -13.95
N SER A 265 6.64 11.29 -14.63
CA SER A 265 5.88 11.97 -15.67
C SER A 265 4.69 12.71 -15.04
N GLY A 266 4.79 13.97 -14.83
CA GLY A 266 3.60 14.78 -14.55
C GLY A 266 2.57 14.62 -15.68
N TRP A 267 1.42 13.98 -15.44
CA TRP A 267 0.27 13.84 -16.34
C TRP A 267 0.36 12.78 -17.45
N GLY A 268 -0.21 11.65 -17.21
CA GLY A 268 -0.50 10.65 -18.22
C GLY A 268 -0.67 9.25 -17.62
N ASP A 269 -1.42 8.39 -18.30
CA ASP A 269 -1.57 6.99 -17.96
C ASP A 269 -0.23 6.26 -18.13
N THR A 270 0.58 6.17 -17.08
CA THR A 270 1.83 5.44 -17.15
C THR A 270 1.56 3.99 -16.84
N ASN A 271 1.62 3.15 -17.86
CA ASN A 271 1.64 1.71 -17.63
C ASN A 271 3.00 1.34 -17.06
N VAL A 272 3.06 1.15 -15.77
CA VAL A 272 4.23 0.65 -15.06
C VAL A 272 3.87 -0.63 -14.35
N GLY A 273 4.82 -1.54 -14.25
CA GLY A 273 4.59 -2.83 -13.63
C GLY A 273 5.80 -3.31 -12.85
N ILE A 274 5.52 -4.12 -11.86
CA ILE A 274 6.51 -4.90 -11.14
C ILE A 274 5.93 -6.28 -10.88
N ARG A 275 6.71 -7.33 -11.12
CA ARG A 275 6.30 -8.70 -10.87
C ARG A 275 7.49 -9.56 -10.44
N LYS A 276 7.22 -10.74 -9.87
CA LYS A 276 8.21 -11.80 -9.75
C LYS A 276 8.68 -12.24 -11.12
N LYS A 277 9.96 -12.56 -11.26
CA LYS A 277 10.48 -13.15 -12.49
C LYS A 277 9.73 -14.46 -12.81
N ASN A 278 9.30 -14.57 -14.05
CA ASN A 278 8.53 -15.71 -14.58
C ASN A 278 7.18 -15.95 -13.88
N ASP A 279 6.63 -14.98 -13.21
CA ASP A 279 5.26 -15.09 -12.69
C ASP A 279 4.30 -15.17 -13.88
N THR A 280 3.78 -16.38 -14.10
CA THR A 280 2.82 -16.69 -15.16
C THR A 280 1.37 -16.44 -14.71
N LEU A 281 1.13 -15.61 -13.72
CA LEU A 281 -0.22 -15.10 -13.46
C LEU A 281 -0.72 -14.29 -14.68
N VAL A 282 -0.70 -15.02 -15.81
CA VAL A 282 -1.21 -14.68 -17.10
C VAL A 282 -2.73 -14.66 -16.98
N GLY A 283 -3.30 -13.51 -17.03
CA GLY A 283 -4.75 -13.30 -16.97
C GLY A 283 -5.13 -12.19 -16.01
N THR A 284 -4.37 -11.98 -14.99
CA THR A 284 -4.31 -10.71 -14.31
C THR A 284 -2.93 -10.16 -14.54
N ASN A 285 -2.75 -9.40 -15.59
CA ASN A 285 -1.70 -8.41 -15.61
C ASN A 285 -1.95 -7.57 -14.35
N LEU A 286 -1.26 -7.92 -13.25
CA LEU A 286 -0.98 -7.00 -12.18
C LEU A 286 0.07 -6.01 -12.71
N THR A 287 -0.11 -5.60 -13.93
CA THR A 287 0.36 -4.35 -14.45
C THR A 287 -0.33 -3.37 -13.55
N TYR A 288 0.42 -2.83 -12.60
CA TYR A 288 -0.05 -1.70 -11.87
C TYR A 288 -0.21 -0.61 -12.90
N TYR A 289 -1.39 -0.59 -13.54
CA TYR A 289 -1.87 0.66 -14.01
C TYR A 289 -1.87 1.52 -12.76
N HIS A 290 -0.97 2.44 -12.70
CA HIS A 290 -1.28 3.67 -12.04
C HIS A 290 -2.33 4.28 -12.94
N PRO A 291 -3.65 4.10 -12.67
CA PRO A 291 -4.65 4.86 -13.39
C PRO A 291 -4.49 6.23 -12.82
N TRP A 292 -3.59 6.93 -13.42
CA TRP A 292 -3.47 8.29 -13.14
C TRP A 292 -4.74 8.87 -13.51
N PHE A 293 -5.38 9.28 -12.50
CA PHE A 293 -6.13 10.48 -12.52
C PHE A 293 -6.56 10.80 -13.92
N ASN A 294 -7.66 10.17 -14.33
CA ASN A 294 -8.40 10.66 -15.48
C ASN A 294 -8.43 12.19 -15.34
N SER A 295 -7.82 12.89 -16.26
CA SER A 295 -7.73 14.35 -16.32
C SER A 295 -9.08 15.05 -16.15
N GLN A 296 -10.18 14.31 -16.19
CA GLN A 296 -11.54 14.77 -15.94
C GLN A 296 -11.85 15.07 -14.46
N ILE A 297 -11.03 14.64 -13.49
CA ILE A 297 -11.23 14.98 -12.08
C ILE A 297 -10.48 16.25 -11.67
N LEU A 298 -9.55 16.71 -12.48
CA LEU A 298 -8.90 17.99 -12.29
C LEU A 298 -9.70 19.07 -12.99
N GLY A 299 -10.70 19.58 -12.28
CA GLY A 299 -11.24 20.89 -12.61
C GLY A 299 -10.09 21.87 -12.77
N ALA A 300 -10.08 22.59 -13.88
CA ALA A 300 -9.10 23.55 -14.35
C ALA A 300 -8.36 24.32 -13.23
N GLY A 301 -7.23 23.83 -12.79
CA GLY A 301 -6.38 24.47 -11.80
C GLY A 301 -5.00 23.83 -11.85
N GLY A 302 -4.07 24.57 -12.42
CA GLY A 302 -2.68 24.30 -12.68
C GLY A 302 -2.00 23.09 -12.03
N ALA A 303 -1.28 22.35 -12.88
CA ALA A 303 -0.43 21.26 -12.47
C ALA A 303 0.63 21.68 -11.47
N PRO A 304 0.83 21.00 -10.36
CA PRO A 304 2.10 21.07 -9.66
C PRO A 304 3.12 20.27 -10.45
N GLY A 305 4.14 20.94 -10.97
CA GLY A 305 5.33 20.28 -11.52
C GLY A 305 6.07 19.60 -10.38
N GLY A 306 6.02 18.28 -10.31
CA GLY A 306 6.71 17.48 -9.32
C GLY A 306 6.32 16.03 -9.49
N GLY A 307 7.28 15.11 -9.54
CA GLY A 307 7.04 13.68 -9.61
C GLY A 307 6.17 13.20 -8.45
N HIS A 308 5.21 12.34 -8.73
CA HIS A 308 4.33 11.78 -7.72
C HIS A 308 4.86 10.43 -7.25
N ILE A 309 5.10 10.30 -5.95
CA ILE A 309 5.48 9.03 -5.32
C ILE A 309 4.21 8.32 -4.88
N ALA A 310 3.96 7.14 -5.43
CA ALA A 310 2.94 6.23 -4.92
C ALA A 310 3.61 5.17 -4.07
N ARG A 311 3.31 5.13 -2.78
CA ARG A 311 3.77 4.06 -1.90
C ARG A 311 2.83 2.89 -2.01
N ARG A 312 3.36 1.73 -2.37
CA ARG A 312 2.56 0.52 -2.54
C ARG A 312 3.26 -0.68 -1.95
N LEU A 313 2.47 -1.53 -1.32
CA LEU A 313 2.90 -2.87 -1.00
C LEU A 313 2.79 -3.71 -2.26
N LEU A 314 3.90 -4.26 -2.71
CA LEU A 314 3.94 -5.12 -3.88
C LEU A 314 4.33 -6.52 -3.46
N ARG A 315 3.53 -7.52 -3.89
CA ARG A 315 3.98 -8.89 -3.87
C ARG A 315 5.05 -9.06 -4.93
N VAL A 316 6.23 -9.34 -4.47
CA VAL A 316 7.21 -10.02 -5.30
C VAL A 316 7.51 -11.32 -4.60
N ALA A 317 6.76 -12.36 -4.91
CA ALA A 317 7.07 -13.70 -4.44
C ALA A 317 8.35 -14.17 -5.14
N ILE A 318 9.23 -14.80 -4.41
CA ILE A 318 10.51 -15.33 -4.88
C ILE A 318 10.33 -16.79 -5.28
#